data_6f4d5d0b9f8fb493277ae3e17c21ed6e
#
_entry.id   6f4d5d0b9f8fb493277ae3e17c21ed6e
#
_cell.length_a   1.000
_cell.length_b   1.000
_cell.length_c   1.000
_cell.angle_alpha   90.00
_cell.angle_beta   90.00
_cell.angle_gamma   90.00
#
_symmetry.space_group_name_H-M   'P 1'
#
loop_
_entity.id
_entity.type
_entity.pdbx_description
1 polymer ?
#
loop_
_entity_poly.entity_id
_entity_poly.type
_entity_poly.pdbx_seq_one_letter_code
_entity_poly.pdbx_strand_id
1 'polypeptide(L)'
;MSPFVQLLIGAVVTFFAMWFIMPLILFFIRLLGLYTIVNEGTCQVFILFGKVIGILKEPGIHILPFKIGPGAFLVNWFGSRKTLDMRMDQQYLRSNLVNSEEGAPMGVGIWYEMYISDPVSYLFKNADPRGSLSANVSNAVVRSLSNMPLDQMLVDRHQMSRTVREEVTPRSNEWGYKLGSVYIRKVHFRDFGMIRQIEEKVVNRLRQVTSAIKQDGANQVNIIASTAERLAAVEFAKAGAIRPRFVGESLQEITNDSEVANAMFEILEMQKLLENKGKLTLVPKGSDFLNQLIVAGTNK
;
A
#
# COMPACT_ATOMS: atom_id res chain seq x y z
N MET A 1 -11.94 -52.40 -80.69
CA MET A 1 -12.43 -51.36 -79.77
C MET A 1 -11.80 -50.06 -80.18
N SER A 2 -12.60 -49.03 -80.31
CA SER A 2 -12.07 -47.71 -80.70
C SER A 2 -11.16 -47.14 -79.57
N PRO A 3 -10.08 -46.44 -79.93
CA PRO A 3 -9.16 -45.92 -78.94
C PRO A 3 -9.83 -45.05 -77.84
N PHE A 4 -10.95 -44.47 -78.20
CA PHE A 4 -11.80 -43.71 -77.28
C PHE A 4 -12.42 -44.57 -76.17
N VAL A 5 -12.92 -45.80 -76.55
CA VAL A 5 -13.50 -46.76 -75.57
C VAL A 5 -12.44 -47.30 -74.64
N GLN A 6 -11.23 -47.57 -75.12
CA GLN A 6 -10.10 -47.99 -74.26
C GLN A 6 -9.67 -46.87 -73.24
N LEU A 7 -9.65 -45.65 -73.72
CA LEU A 7 -9.35 -44.51 -72.86
C LEU A 7 -10.42 -44.29 -71.74
N LEU A 8 -11.69 -44.46 -72.12
CA LEU A 8 -12.82 -44.36 -71.23
C LEU A 8 -12.82 -45.44 -70.15
N ILE A 9 -12.59 -46.71 -70.59
CA ILE A 9 -12.44 -47.84 -69.65
C ILE A 9 -11.24 -47.67 -68.75
N GLY A 10 -10.10 -47.19 -69.28
CA GLY A 10 -8.91 -46.86 -68.46
C GLY A 10 -9.17 -45.79 -67.40
N ALA A 11 -9.87 -44.73 -67.80
CA ALA A 11 -10.25 -43.67 -66.87
C ALA A 11 -11.20 -44.16 -65.76
N VAL A 12 -12.18 -44.99 -66.09
CA VAL A 12 -13.08 -45.54 -65.06
C VAL A 12 -12.37 -46.54 -64.17
N VAL A 13 -11.51 -47.41 -64.69
CA VAL A 13 -10.70 -48.32 -63.84
C VAL A 13 -9.74 -47.57 -62.92
N THR A 14 -9.04 -46.53 -63.40
CA THR A 14 -8.15 -45.74 -62.58
C THR A 14 -8.91 -44.98 -61.53
N PHE A 15 -10.09 -44.43 -61.81
CA PHE A 15 -10.95 -43.79 -60.87
C PHE A 15 -11.35 -44.73 -59.71
N PHE A 16 -11.85 -45.93 -60.02
CA PHE A 16 -12.19 -46.87 -58.98
C PHE A 16 -10.98 -47.42 -58.23
N ALA A 17 -9.88 -47.68 -58.94
CA ALA A 17 -8.64 -48.07 -58.28
C ALA A 17 -8.17 -47.03 -57.30
N MET A 18 -8.19 -45.72 -57.65
CA MET A 18 -7.81 -44.61 -56.78
C MET A 18 -8.79 -44.51 -55.59
N TRP A 19 -10.09 -44.79 -55.77
CA TRP A 19 -11.05 -44.78 -54.69
C TRP A 19 -10.76 -45.84 -53.60
N PHE A 20 -10.26 -47.03 -53.99
CA PHE A 20 -9.87 -48.08 -53.05
C PHE A 20 -8.44 -47.89 -52.49
N ILE A 21 -7.50 -47.42 -53.28
CA ILE A 21 -6.09 -47.26 -52.88
C ILE A 21 -5.91 -46.10 -51.95
N MET A 22 -6.60 -44.98 -52.15
CA MET A 22 -6.47 -43.78 -51.33
C MET A 22 -6.84 -44.00 -49.86
N PRO A 23 -7.99 -44.58 -49.52
CA PRO A 23 -8.30 -44.86 -48.11
C PRO A 23 -7.36 -45.92 -47.51
N LEU A 24 -6.85 -46.87 -48.30
CA LEU A 24 -5.87 -47.85 -47.84
C LEU A 24 -4.54 -47.16 -47.49
N ILE A 25 -4.05 -46.26 -48.33
CA ILE A 25 -2.86 -45.46 -48.03
C ILE A 25 -3.05 -44.60 -46.79
N LEU A 26 -4.19 -43.93 -46.67
CA LEU A 26 -4.52 -43.12 -45.50
C LEU A 26 -4.61 -43.97 -44.22
N PHE A 27 -5.12 -45.19 -44.32
CA PHE A 27 -5.15 -46.14 -43.22
C PHE A 27 -3.75 -46.53 -42.77
N PHE A 28 -2.83 -46.86 -43.69
CA PHE A 28 -1.43 -47.16 -43.34
C PHE A 28 -0.69 -45.94 -42.79
N ILE A 29 -0.91 -44.75 -43.34
CA ILE A 29 -0.35 -43.51 -42.85
C ILE A 29 -0.79 -43.26 -41.39
N ARG A 30 -2.07 -43.53 -41.10
CA ARG A 30 -2.62 -43.40 -39.74
C ARG A 30 -2.13 -44.51 -38.80
N LEU A 31 -2.03 -45.75 -39.26
CA LEU A 31 -1.55 -46.90 -38.51
C LEU A 31 -0.09 -46.70 -38.08
N LEU A 32 0.75 -46.20 -38.98
CA LEU A 32 2.15 -45.86 -38.70
C LEU A 32 2.32 -44.57 -37.90
N GLY A 33 1.23 -43.83 -37.68
CA GLY A 33 1.31 -42.58 -36.91
C GLY A 33 2.15 -41.50 -37.59
N LEU A 34 2.17 -41.46 -38.92
CA LEU A 34 3.03 -40.53 -39.66
C LEU A 34 2.62 -39.07 -39.58
N TYR A 35 1.37 -38.80 -39.28
CA TYR A 35 0.87 -37.42 -39.10
C TYR A 35 0.11 -37.27 -37.81
N THR A 36 0.11 -36.06 -37.32
CA THR A 36 -0.72 -35.64 -36.20
C THR A 36 -1.34 -34.29 -36.47
N ILE A 37 -2.50 -34.04 -35.86
CA ILE A 37 -3.19 -32.78 -35.91
C ILE A 37 -3.09 -32.14 -34.51
N VAL A 38 -2.51 -30.96 -34.45
CA VAL A 38 -2.44 -30.16 -33.25
C VAL A 38 -3.52 -29.08 -33.33
N ASN A 39 -4.44 -29.09 -32.39
CA ASN A 39 -5.49 -28.09 -32.31
C ASN A 39 -4.92 -26.78 -31.76
N GLU A 40 -5.52 -25.66 -32.13
CA GLU A 40 -5.16 -24.35 -31.61
C GLU A 40 -5.31 -24.32 -30.09
N GLY A 41 -4.34 -23.68 -29.41
CA GLY A 41 -4.30 -23.64 -27.96
C GLY A 41 -3.84 -24.91 -27.25
N THR A 42 -3.46 -25.97 -28.01
CA THR A 42 -2.94 -27.23 -27.44
C THR A 42 -1.50 -27.49 -27.86
N CYS A 43 -0.80 -28.28 -27.06
CA CYS A 43 0.54 -28.74 -27.33
C CYS A 43 0.58 -30.25 -27.19
N GLN A 44 1.31 -30.94 -28.09
CA GLN A 44 1.51 -32.38 -28.02
C GLN A 44 2.96 -32.69 -27.68
N VAL A 45 3.15 -33.50 -26.64
CA VAL A 45 4.44 -34.00 -26.20
C VAL A 45 4.54 -35.48 -26.53
N PHE A 46 5.58 -35.85 -27.28
CA PHE A 46 5.82 -37.23 -27.74
C PHE A 46 6.89 -37.86 -26.87
N ILE A 47 6.56 -38.99 -26.28
CA ILE A 47 7.40 -39.71 -25.33
C ILE A 47 7.64 -41.10 -25.91
N LEU A 48 8.89 -41.53 -26.03
CA LEU A 48 9.29 -42.86 -26.50
C LEU A 48 10.23 -43.47 -25.44
N PHE A 49 9.89 -44.67 -24.96
CA PHE A 49 10.64 -45.37 -23.91
C PHE A 49 10.94 -44.49 -22.67
N GLY A 50 9.95 -43.66 -22.31
CA GLY A 50 10.10 -42.76 -21.15
C GLY A 50 10.88 -41.44 -21.43
N LYS A 51 11.49 -41.30 -22.62
CA LYS A 51 12.20 -40.06 -23.01
C LYS A 51 11.34 -39.21 -23.93
N VAL A 52 11.35 -37.90 -23.69
CA VAL A 52 10.70 -36.93 -24.60
C VAL A 52 11.56 -36.81 -25.85
N ILE A 53 10.95 -37.12 -27.02
CA ILE A 53 11.62 -37.03 -28.32
C ILE A 53 11.23 -35.77 -29.09
N GLY A 54 10.06 -35.19 -28.80
CA GLY A 54 9.65 -33.97 -29.48
C GLY A 54 8.41 -33.35 -28.87
N ILE A 55 8.26 -32.04 -29.17
CA ILE A 55 7.14 -31.21 -28.73
C ILE A 55 6.61 -30.47 -29.95
N LEU A 56 5.31 -30.53 -30.17
CA LEU A 56 4.61 -29.78 -31.22
C LEU A 56 3.69 -28.75 -30.57
N LYS A 57 4.08 -27.45 -30.71
CA LYS A 57 3.31 -26.32 -30.20
C LYS A 57 2.51 -25.60 -31.26
N GLU A 58 2.92 -25.73 -32.53
CA GLU A 58 2.26 -25.04 -33.63
C GLU A 58 0.97 -25.78 -33.99
N PRO A 59 -0.17 -25.09 -34.17
CA PRO A 59 -1.40 -25.71 -34.64
C PRO A 59 -1.28 -26.11 -36.10
N GLY A 60 -2.00 -27.15 -36.46
CA GLY A 60 -2.04 -27.65 -37.84
C GLY A 60 -1.72 -29.13 -37.99
N ILE A 61 -1.51 -29.53 -39.22
CA ILE A 61 -1.12 -30.92 -39.59
C ILE A 61 0.40 -30.99 -39.65
N HIS A 62 0.98 -31.87 -38.83
CA HIS A 62 2.41 -32.10 -38.79
C HIS A 62 2.74 -33.53 -39.20
N ILE A 63 3.72 -33.67 -40.11
CA ILE A 63 4.27 -34.96 -40.48
C ILE A 63 5.39 -35.25 -39.46
N LEU A 64 5.15 -36.26 -38.61
CA LEU A 64 6.01 -36.58 -37.47
C LEU A 64 7.48 -36.86 -37.82
N PRO A 65 7.79 -37.70 -38.86
CA PRO A 65 9.17 -38.01 -39.19
C PRO A 65 10.05 -36.80 -39.51
N PHE A 66 9.46 -35.75 -40.10
CA PHE A 66 10.19 -34.53 -40.44
C PHE A 66 10.44 -33.60 -39.24
N LYS A 67 9.52 -33.63 -38.25
CA LYS A 67 9.63 -32.75 -37.05
C LYS A 67 10.33 -33.44 -35.89
N ILE A 68 10.15 -34.74 -35.71
CA ILE A 68 10.62 -35.50 -34.54
C ILE A 68 11.74 -36.49 -34.90
N GLY A 69 11.93 -36.75 -36.20
CA GLY A 69 12.93 -37.72 -36.73
C GLY A 69 12.39 -39.17 -36.78
N PRO A 70 13.32 -40.13 -37.01
CA PRO A 70 12.93 -41.55 -37.29
C PRO A 70 12.26 -42.22 -36.10
N GLY A 71 12.44 -41.73 -34.88
CA GLY A 71 11.71 -42.23 -33.72
C GLY A 71 10.20 -42.06 -33.78
N ALA A 72 9.70 -41.21 -34.69
CA ALA A 72 8.26 -40.99 -34.89
C ALA A 72 7.51 -42.25 -35.27
N PHE A 73 8.11 -43.15 -36.06
CA PHE A 73 7.49 -44.42 -36.45
C PHE A 73 7.21 -45.35 -35.25
N LEU A 74 8.03 -45.26 -34.22
CA LEU A 74 7.92 -46.13 -33.05
C LEU A 74 7.02 -45.55 -31.96
N VAL A 75 6.73 -44.26 -32.02
CA VAL A 75 5.91 -43.58 -30.97
C VAL A 75 4.52 -44.16 -30.88
N ASN A 76 3.91 -44.49 -32.02
CA ASN A 76 2.56 -45.02 -32.05
C ASN A 76 2.44 -46.42 -31.42
N TRP A 77 3.54 -47.20 -31.41
CA TRP A 77 3.60 -48.58 -30.92
C TRP A 77 4.20 -48.69 -29.51
N PHE A 78 5.29 -47.98 -29.25
CA PHE A 78 6.09 -48.07 -28.02
C PHE A 78 6.18 -46.77 -27.24
N GLY A 79 5.51 -45.72 -27.70
CA GLY A 79 5.49 -44.41 -27.07
C GLY A 79 4.14 -44.03 -26.49
N SER A 80 4.12 -42.87 -25.94
CA SER A 80 2.89 -42.19 -25.53
C SER A 80 2.83 -40.76 -26.03
N ARG A 81 1.64 -40.32 -26.37
CA ARG A 81 1.38 -38.93 -26.76
C ARG A 81 0.55 -38.26 -25.66
N LYS A 82 1.04 -37.20 -25.10
CA LYS A 82 0.33 -36.37 -24.13
C LYS A 82 -0.07 -35.05 -24.77
N THR A 83 -1.35 -34.77 -24.79
CA THR A 83 -1.89 -33.47 -25.23
C THR A 83 -2.14 -32.57 -24.01
N LEU A 84 -1.58 -31.38 -24.04
CA LEU A 84 -1.72 -30.38 -22.98
C LEU A 84 -2.46 -29.16 -23.52
N ASP A 85 -3.33 -28.61 -22.71
CA ASP A 85 -3.98 -27.33 -22.98
C ASP A 85 -3.05 -26.19 -22.57
N MET A 86 -2.68 -25.35 -23.53
CA MET A 86 -1.77 -24.21 -23.33
C MET A 86 -2.51 -22.91 -23.05
N ARG A 87 -3.85 -22.95 -23.07
CA ARG A 87 -4.67 -21.78 -22.81
C ARG A 87 -4.53 -21.35 -21.36
N MET A 88 -4.84 -20.09 -21.12
CA MET A 88 -4.88 -19.55 -19.78
C MET A 88 -5.97 -20.24 -18.96
N ASP A 89 -5.57 -20.80 -17.84
CA ASP A 89 -6.46 -21.40 -16.85
C ASP A 89 -6.62 -20.45 -15.67
N GLN A 90 -7.80 -20.41 -15.08
CA GLN A 90 -8.12 -19.52 -13.98
C GLN A 90 -8.62 -20.34 -12.81
N GLN A 91 -8.09 -20.05 -11.63
CA GLN A 91 -8.53 -20.70 -10.41
C GLN A 91 -8.89 -19.71 -9.32
N TYR A 92 -9.87 -20.10 -8.52
CA TYR A 92 -10.34 -19.33 -7.37
C TYR A 92 -10.13 -20.12 -6.09
N LEU A 93 -9.26 -19.61 -5.23
CA LEU A 93 -9.08 -20.09 -3.87
C LEU A 93 -10.07 -19.38 -2.96
N ARG A 94 -11.06 -20.15 -2.47
CA ARG A 94 -12.12 -19.63 -1.63
C ARG A 94 -11.67 -19.63 -0.16
N SER A 95 -11.79 -18.47 0.50
CA SER A 95 -11.65 -18.32 1.96
C SER A 95 -10.38 -18.90 2.56
N ASN A 96 -9.21 -18.52 2.03
CA ASN A 96 -7.96 -18.76 2.75
C ASN A 96 -7.98 -18.05 4.09
N LEU A 97 -7.73 -18.81 5.16
CA LEU A 97 -7.61 -18.28 6.51
C LEU A 97 -6.27 -17.58 6.67
N VAL A 98 -6.33 -16.31 6.99
CA VAL A 98 -5.16 -15.47 7.23
C VAL A 98 -5.41 -14.64 8.47
N ASN A 99 -4.40 -14.47 9.29
CA ASN A 99 -4.44 -13.54 10.41
C ASN A 99 -3.71 -12.26 10.00
N SER A 100 -4.23 -11.10 10.38
CA SER A 100 -3.48 -9.85 10.25
C SER A 100 -2.32 -9.80 11.24
N GLU A 101 -1.44 -8.80 11.14
CA GLU A 101 -0.37 -8.53 12.12
C GLU A 101 -0.94 -8.38 13.54
N GLU A 102 -2.13 -7.79 13.67
CA GLU A 102 -2.84 -7.64 14.95
C GLU A 102 -3.56 -8.91 15.41
N GLY A 103 -3.45 -10.02 14.68
CA GLY A 103 -4.07 -11.30 15.02
C GLY A 103 -5.55 -11.43 14.64
N ALA A 104 -6.08 -10.53 13.78
CA ALA A 104 -7.46 -10.61 13.33
C ALA A 104 -7.66 -11.74 12.29
N PRO A 105 -8.50 -12.78 12.56
CA PRO A 105 -8.76 -13.84 11.60
C PRO A 105 -9.67 -13.37 10.48
N MET A 106 -9.15 -13.50 9.25
CA MET A 106 -9.85 -13.10 8.03
C MET A 106 -9.92 -14.25 7.03
N GLY A 107 -10.96 -14.24 6.22
CA GLY A 107 -11.07 -15.08 5.04
C GLY A 107 -10.75 -14.27 3.80
N VAL A 108 -9.77 -14.73 3.01
CA VAL A 108 -9.32 -14.06 1.80
C VAL A 108 -9.66 -14.91 0.58
N GLY A 109 -10.38 -14.34 -0.36
CA GLY A 109 -10.67 -14.95 -1.66
C GLY A 109 -9.66 -14.48 -2.70
N ILE A 110 -8.98 -15.44 -3.35
CA ILE A 110 -7.91 -15.19 -4.28
C ILE A 110 -8.26 -15.76 -5.63
N TRP A 111 -8.14 -14.95 -6.66
CA TRP A 111 -8.26 -15.35 -8.05
C TRP A 111 -6.88 -15.25 -8.69
N TYR A 112 -6.44 -16.30 -9.35
CA TYR A 112 -5.18 -16.29 -10.06
C TYR A 112 -5.28 -16.98 -11.41
N GLU A 113 -4.46 -16.50 -12.33
CA GLU A 113 -4.34 -16.96 -13.71
C GLU A 113 -3.03 -17.70 -13.88
N MET A 114 -3.07 -18.77 -14.67
CA MET A 114 -1.90 -19.59 -14.93
C MET A 114 -1.95 -20.19 -16.33
N TYR A 115 -0.78 -20.43 -16.90
CA TYR A 115 -0.66 -21.14 -18.18
C TYR A 115 0.64 -21.95 -18.23
N ILE A 116 0.66 -22.98 -19.07
CA ILE A 116 1.82 -23.85 -19.23
C ILE A 116 2.86 -23.12 -20.09
N SER A 117 4.05 -22.88 -19.56
CA SER A 117 5.19 -22.26 -20.29
C SER A 117 6.11 -23.32 -20.89
N ASP A 118 6.45 -24.33 -20.10
CA ASP A 118 7.26 -25.46 -20.51
C ASP A 118 6.52 -26.80 -20.31
N PRO A 119 6.02 -27.41 -21.41
CA PRO A 119 5.27 -28.66 -21.35
C PRO A 119 6.04 -29.83 -20.75
N VAL A 120 7.36 -29.87 -20.92
CA VAL A 120 8.19 -30.97 -20.40
C VAL A 120 8.33 -30.90 -18.90
N SER A 121 8.71 -29.73 -18.39
CA SER A 121 8.81 -29.50 -16.94
C SER A 121 7.47 -29.71 -16.26
N TYR A 122 6.39 -29.29 -16.87
CA TYR A 122 5.03 -29.51 -16.40
C TYR A 122 4.66 -30.99 -16.22
N LEU A 123 5.07 -31.84 -17.17
CA LEU A 123 4.72 -33.27 -17.14
C LEU A 123 5.61 -34.10 -16.22
N PHE A 124 6.88 -33.72 -16.03
CA PHE A 124 7.89 -34.60 -15.43
C PHE A 124 8.49 -34.08 -14.14
N LYS A 125 8.48 -32.78 -13.87
CA LYS A 125 9.08 -32.25 -12.63
C LYS A 125 8.17 -32.31 -11.43
N ASN A 126 6.85 -32.27 -11.62
CA ASN A 126 5.89 -32.29 -10.54
C ASN A 126 4.74 -33.23 -10.89
N ALA A 127 4.34 -34.09 -9.95
CA ALA A 127 3.22 -35.01 -10.14
C ALA A 127 1.87 -34.28 -10.24
N ASP A 128 1.70 -33.23 -9.46
CA ASP A 128 0.53 -32.35 -9.50
C ASP A 128 0.94 -30.86 -9.51
N PRO A 129 1.29 -30.33 -10.68
CA PRO A 129 1.69 -28.91 -10.78
C PRO A 129 0.58 -27.94 -10.39
N ARG A 130 -0.69 -28.29 -10.66
CA ARG A 130 -1.84 -27.43 -10.32
C ARG A 130 -2.05 -27.34 -8.83
N GLY A 131 -2.09 -28.46 -8.13
CA GLY A 131 -2.23 -28.51 -6.68
C GLY A 131 -1.04 -27.86 -5.98
N SER A 132 0.17 -28.10 -6.47
CA SER A 132 1.38 -27.45 -5.94
C SER A 132 1.37 -25.94 -6.13
N LEU A 133 0.93 -25.44 -7.28
CA LEU A 133 0.79 -24.01 -7.52
C LEU A 133 -0.27 -23.39 -6.60
N SER A 134 -1.43 -24.05 -6.48
CA SER A 134 -2.51 -23.64 -5.57
C SER A 134 -2.02 -23.54 -4.11
N ALA A 135 -1.29 -24.56 -3.64
CA ALA A 135 -0.71 -24.56 -2.30
C ALA A 135 0.32 -23.45 -2.11
N ASN A 136 1.19 -23.21 -3.11
CA ASN A 136 2.18 -22.14 -3.02
C ASN A 136 1.54 -20.75 -3.04
N VAL A 137 0.54 -20.51 -3.88
CA VAL A 137 -0.22 -19.26 -3.88
C VAL A 137 -0.89 -19.06 -2.53
N SER A 138 -1.53 -20.10 -1.98
CA SER A 138 -2.16 -20.04 -0.65
C SER A 138 -1.15 -19.70 0.44
N ASN A 139 0.00 -20.37 0.46
CA ASN A 139 1.05 -20.14 1.45
C ASN A 139 1.70 -18.75 1.31
N ALA A 140 1.93 -18.28 0.10
CA ALA A 140 2.47 -16.96 -0.16
C ALA A 140 1.50 -15.87 0.31
N VAL A 141 0.20 -16.06 0.08
CA VAL A 141 -0.83 -15.16 0.58
C VAL A 141 -0.86 -15.12 2.10
N VAL A 142 -0.82 -16.28 2.76
CA VAL A 142 -0.77 -16.34 4.23
C VAL A 142 0.44 -15.58 4.75
N ARG A 143 1.64 -15.81 4.18
CA ARG A 143 2.86 -15.12 4.60
C ARG A 143 2.81 -13.61 4.34
N SER A 144 2.37 -13.21 3.16
CA SER A 144 2.28 -11.80 2.78
C SER A 144 1.31 -11.04 3.67
N LEU A 145 0.16 -11.63 3.97
CA LEU A 145 -0.90 -10.96 4.72
C LEU A 145 -0.67 -11.00 6.24
N SER A 146 -0.06 -12.08 6.78
CA SER A 146 0.22 -12.19 8.21
C SER A 146 1.21 -11.14 8.73
N ASN A 147 1.98 -10.53 7.85
CA ASN A 147 2.94 -9.47 8.16
C ASN A 147 2.41 -8.07 7.81
N MET A 148 1.16 -7.96 7.46
CA MET A 148 0.53 -6.69 7.06
C MET A 148 -0.45 -6.19 8.12
N PRO A 149 -0.41 -4.89 8.47
CA PRO A 149 -1.41 -4.29 9.33
C PRO A 149 -2.78 -4.25 8.62
N LEU A 150 -3.83 -4.35 9.42
CA LEU A 150 -5.21 -4.50 8.95
C LEU A 150 -5.67 -3.35 8.04
N ASP A 151 -5.30 -2.13 8.37
CA ASP A 151 -5.63 -0.94 7.58
C ASP A 151 -5.05 -1.00 6.16
N GLN A 152 -3.80 -1.43 6.01
CA GLN A 152 -3.18 -1.63 4.70
C GLN A 152 -3.82 -2.76 3.92
N MET A 153 -4.18 -3.87 4.57
CA MET A 153 -4.85 -4.99 3.92
C MET A 153 -6.20 -4.61 3.31
N LEU A 154 -6.89 -3.65 3.90
CA LEU A 154 -8.20 -3.18 3.41
C LEU A 154 -8.05 -2.18 2.26
N VAL A 155 -7.00 -1.38 2.25
CA VAL A 155 -6.77 -0.29 1.29
C VAL A 155 -5.94 -0.74 0.09
N ASP A 156 -4.81 -1.42 0.33
CA ASP A 156 -3.80 -1.70 -0.72
C ASP A 156 -3.79 -3.16 -1.18
N ARG A 157 -4.87 -3.57 -1.80
CA ARG A 157 -5.00 -4.91 -2.41
C ARG A 157 -4.03 -5.15 -3.57
N HIS A 158 -3.59 -4.09 -4.22
CA HIS A 158 -2.73 -4.19 -5.39
C HIS A 158 -1.30 -4.56 -5.00
N GLN A 159 -0.79 -3.98 -3.94
CA GLN A 159 0.53 -4.32 -3.40
C GLN A 159 0.58 -5.78 -2.95
N MET A 160 -0.44 -6.25 -2.23
CA MET A 160 -0.56 -7.65 -1.82
C MET A 160 -0.50 -8.62 -3.00
N SER A 161 -1.25 -8.32 -4.06
CA SER A 161 -1.26 -9.14 -5.28
C SER A 161 0.11 -9.21 -5.95
N ARG A 162 0.85 -8.11 -5.95
CA ARG A 162 2.20 -8.03 -6.50
C ARG A 162 3.18 -8.87 -5.69
N THR A 163 3.19 -8.72 -4.37
CA THR A 163 4.06 -9.47 -3.46
C THR A 163 3.85 -10.97 -3.60
N VAL A 164 2.60 -11.44 -3.63
CA VAL A 164 2.28 -12.85 -3.83
C VAL A 164 2.80 -13.34 -5.18
N ARG A 165 2.62 -12.57 -6.25
CA ARG A 165 3.11 -12.91 -7.58
C ARG A 165 4.64 -13.03 -7.64
N GLU A 166 5.34 -12.09 -7.04
CA GLU A 166 6.81 -12.07 -7.00
C GLU A 166 7.37 -13.27 -6.23
N GLU A 167 6.73 -13.68 -5.15
CA GLU A 167 7.15 -14.82 -4.34
C GLU A 167 6.91 -16.17 -5.04
N VAL A 168 5.78 -16.34 -5.73
CA VAL A 168 5.40 -17.61 -6.34
C VAL A 168 6.05 -17.82 -7.71
N THR A 169 6.31 -16.75 -8.47
CA THR A 169 6.80 -16.81 -9.86
C THR A 169 8.08 -17.67 -10.03
N PRO A 170 9.12 -17.58 -9.18
CA PRO A 170 10.33 -18.38 -9.37
C PRO A 170 10.05 -19.88 -9.33
N ARG A 171 9.30 -20.35 -8.32
CA ARG A 171 8.97 -21.77 -8.15
C ARG A 171 8.04 -22.29 -9.23
N SER A 172 7.04 -21.51 -9.63
CA SER A 172 6.10 -21.92 -10.67
C SER A 172 6.80 -22.11 -12.02
N ASN A 173 7.76 -21.25 -12.35
CA ASN A 173 8.56 -21.36 -13.57
C ASN A 173 9.39 -22.65 -13.61
N GLU A 174 9.95 -23.08 -12.47
CA GLU A 174 10.68 -24.34 -12.38
C GLU A 174 9.82 -25.57 -12.74
N TRP A 175 8.52 -25.51 -12.46
CA TRP A 175 7.58 -26.61 -12.77
C TRP A 175 6.93 -26.47 -14.15
N GLY A 176 7.37 -25.49 -14.94
CA GLY A 176 6.83 -25.25 -16.27
C GLY A 176 5.45 -24.59 -16.28
N TYR A 177 5.00 -24.07 -15.15
CA TYR A 177 3.84 -23.20 -15.03
C TYR A 177 4.28 -21.75 -14.91
N LYS A 178 3.58 -20.87 -15.59
CA LYS A 178 3.76 -19.43 -15.42
C LYS A 178 2.52 -18.82 -14.80
N LEU A 179 2.72 -18.14 -13.70
CA LEU A 179 1.68 -17.40 -13.01
C LEU A 179 1.41 -16.10 -13.78
N GLY A 180 0.16 -15.89 -14.15
CA GLY A 180 -0.33 -14.66 -14.76
C GLY A 180 -0.62 -13.59 -13.70
N SER A 181 -1.84 -13.11 -13.69
CA SER A 181 -2.31 -12.14 -12.72
C SER A 181 -2.82 -12.83 -11.45
N VAL A 182 -2.58 -12.20 -10.31
CA VAL A 182 -3.14 -12.61 -9.01
C VAL A 182 -4.01 -11.47 -8.50
N TYR A 183 -5.24 -11.78 -8.13
CA TYR A 183 -6.20 -10.79 -7.63
C TYR A 183 -6.75 -11.22 -6.29
N ILE A 184 -6.58 -10.37 -5.29
CA ILE A 184 -7.26 -10.53 -4.01
C ILE A 184 -8.62 -9.87 -4.13
N ARG A 185 -9.66 -10.70 -4.22
CA ARG A 185 -11.02 -10.22 -4.53
C ARG A 185 -11.85 -9.94 -3.31
N LYS A 186 -11.78 -10.77 -2.31
CA LYS A 186 -12.66 -10.70 -1.15
C LYS A 186 -11.84 -10.86 0.12
N VAL A 187 -11.94 -9.87 0.97
CA VAL A 187 -11.44 -9.93 2.34
C VAL A 187 -12.67 -9.80 3.24
N HIS A 188 -12.90 -10.76 4.11
CA HIS A 188 -14.04 -10.73 5.03
C HIS A 188 -13.59 -11.20 6.42
N PHE A 189 -14.11 -10.56 7.41
CA PHE A 189 -13.90 -10.99 8.80
C PHE A 189 -14.76 -12.21 9.08
N ARG A 190 -14.22 -13.13 9.87
CA ARG A 190 -14.88 -14.38 10.17
C ARG A 190 -15.66 -14.32 11.48
N ASP A 191 -15.25 -13.46 12.38
CA ASP A 191 -15.85 -13.30 13.69
C ASP A 191 -16.43 -11.89 13.87
N PHE A 192 -17.75 -11.81 14.10
CA PHE A 192 -18.44 -10.55 14.35
C PHE A 192 -18.02 -9.91 15.69
N GLY A 193 -17.63 -10.72 16.69
CA GLY A 193 -17.11 -10.20 17.96
C GLY A 193 -15.83 -9.42 17.76
N MET A 194 -14.95 -9.91 16.88
CA MET A 194 -13.69 -9.25 16.53
C MET A 194 -13.90 -7.97 15.71
N ILE A 195 -14.94 -7.91 14.86
CA ILE A 195 -15.28 -6.66 14.16
C ILE A 195 -15.56 -5.56 15.18
N ARG A 196 -16.35 -5.83 16.22
CA ARG A 196 -16.60 -4.87 17.29
C ARG A 196 -15.34 -4.42 18.02
N GLN A 197 -14.45 -5.36 18.37
CA GLN A 197 -13.19 -5.02 19.03
C GLN A 197 -12.28 -4.15 18.15
N ILE A 198 -12.24 -4.41 16.84
CA ILE A 198 -11.51 -3.58 15.88
C ILE A 198 -12.14 -2.20 15.76
N GLU A 199 -13.47 -2.12 15.65
CA GLU A 199 -14.20 -0.85 15.64
C GLU A 199 -13.91 -0.03 16.90
N GLU A 200 -13.99 -0.64 18.09
CA GLU A 200 -13.65 0.00 19.35
C GLU A 200 -12.19 0.47 19.40
N LYS A 201 -11.26 -0.36 18.95
CA LYS A 201 -9.83 -0.01 18.88
C LYS A 201 -9.59 1.17 17.94
N VAL A 202 -10.20 1.16 16.75
CA VAL A 202 -10.11 2.27 15.79
C VAL A 202 -10.72 3.54 16.33
N VAL A 203 -11.92 3.46 16.91
CA VAL A 203 -12.59 4.61 17.54
C VAL A 203 -11.75 5.18 18.68
N ASN A 204 -11.20 4.33 19.54
CA ASN A 204 -10.35 4.77 20.65
C ASN A 204 -9.05 5.41 20.14
N ARG A 205 -8.41 4.85 19.10
CA ARG A 205 -7.24 5.46 18.46
C ARG A 205 -7.56 6.82 17.85
N LEU A 206 -8.69 6.94 17.16
CA LEU A 206 -9.15 8.23 16.61
C LEU A 206 -9.42 9.26 17.72
N ARG A 207 -10.02 8.84 18.83
CA ARG A 207 -10.24 9.71 20.02
C ARG A 207 -8.89 10.17 20.60
N GLN A 208 -7.91 9.28 20.74
CA GLN A 208 -6.57 9.62 21.22
C GLN A 208 -5.88 10.62 20.29
N VAL A 209 -5.89 10.38 18.97
CA VAL A 209 -5.31 11.31 17.99
C VAL A 209 -6.01 12.66 18.02
N THR A 210 -7.35 12.67 18.06
CA THR A 210 -8.13 13.92 18.15
C THR A 210 -7.84 14.67 19.45
N SER A 211 -7.70 13.96 20.56
CA SER A 211 -7.31 14.57 21.85
C SER A 211 -5.91 15.15 21.81
N ALA A 212 -4.95 14.41 21.21
CA ALA A 212 -3.58 14.90 21.04
C ALA A 212 -3.53 16.17 20.19
N ILE A 213 -4.25 16.21 19.06
CA ILE A 213 -4.33 17.40 18.20
C ILE A 213 -4.96 18.58 18.94
N LYS A 214 -6.03 18.35 19.71
CA LYS A 214 -6.66 19.40 20.52
C LYS A 214 -5.71 19.93 21.59
N GLN A 215 -4.98 19.03 22.27
CA GLN A 215 -3.99 19.40 23.29
C GLN A 215 -2.86 20.20 22.69
N ASP A 216 -2.36 19.78 21.54
CA ASP A 216 -1.29 20.49 20.82
C ASP A 216 -1.75 21.88 20.36
N GLY A 217 -2.97 21.97 19.82
CA GLY A 217 -3.59 23.23 19.47
C GLY A 217 -3.75 24.17 20.67
N ALA A 218 -4.22 23.64 21.81
CA ALA A 218 -4.33 24.41 23.04
C ALA A 218 -2.97 24.88 23.57
N ASN A 219 -1.95 24.03 23.51
CA ASN A 219 -0.58 24.38 23.87
C ASN A 219 0.00 25.49 22.98
N GLN A 220 -0.24 25.39 21.64
CA GLN A 220 0.19 26.45 20.72
C GLN A 220 -0.49 27.79 21.01
N VAL A 221 -1.80 27.78 21.26
CA VAL A 221 -2.53 28.99 21.67
C VAL A 221 -1.94 29.58 22.94
N ASN A 222 -1.66 28.77 23.98
CA ASN A 222 -1.06 29.21 25.21
C ASN A 222 0.35 29.79 25.00
N ILE A 223 1.17 29.17 24.13
CA ILE A 223 2.51 29.68 23.80
C ILE A 223 2.40 31.04 23.10
N ILE A 224 1.49 31.18 22.13
CA ILE A 224 1.27 32.44 21.41
C ILE A 224 0.79 33.53 22.38
N ALA A 225 -0.22 33.23 23.22
CA ALA A 225 -0.75 34.17 24.22
C ALA A 225 0.33 34.59 25.20
N SER A 226 1.05 33.65 25.81
CA SER A 226 2.13 33.93 26.75
C SER A 226 3.28 34.74 26.12
N THR A 227 3.60 34.46 24.86
CA THR A 227 4.62 35.21 24.12
C THR A 227 4.16 36.63 23.83
N ALA A 228 2.90 36.83 23.46
CA ALA A 228 2.31 38.15 23.25
C ALA A 228 2.26 38.98 24.54
N GLU A 229 1.82 38.35 25.64
CA GLU A 229 1.84 39.00 26.98
C GLU A 229 3.24 39.39 27.40
N ARG A 230 4.23 38.52 27.21
CA ARG A 230 5.62 38.80 27.51
C ARG A 230 6.17 39.96 26.67
N LEU A 231 5.88 39.98 25.37
CA LEU A 231 6.29 41.07 24.48
C LEU A 231 5.61 42.39 24.89
N ALA A 232 4.31 42.35 25.16
CA ALA A 232 3.58 43.52 25.65
C ALA A 232 4.18 44.05 26.98
N ALA A 233 4.45 43.15 27.94
CA ALA A 233 5.05 43.53 29.22
C ALA A 233 6.43 44.16 29.02
N VAL A 234 7.27 43.64 28.11
CA VAL A 234 8.57 44.24 27.79
C VAL A 234 8.42 45.63 27.18
N GLU A 235 7.48 45.83 26.26
CA GLU A 235 7.26 47.16 25.66
C GLU A 235 6.66 48.16 26.67
N PHE A 236 5.75 47.74 27.54
CA PHE A 236 5.25 48.56 28.64
C PHE A 236 6.36 48.91 29.65
N ALA A 237 7.24 47.97 29.97
CA ALA A 237 8.40 48.23 30.85
C ALA A 237 9.38 49.22 30.22
N LYS A 238 9.67 49.09 28.92
CA LYS A 238 10.50 50.07 28.19
C LYS A 238 9.85 51.45 28.18
N ALA A 239 8.56 51.53 27.86
CA ALA A 239 7.83 52.80 27.91
C ALA A 239 7.83 53.39 29.32
N GLY A 240 7.63 52.56 30.36
CA GLY A 240 7.71 52.97 31.76
C GLY A 240 9.11 53.44 32.18
N ALA A 241 10.17 52.85 31.65
CA ALA A 241 11.56 53.24 31.91
C ALA A 241 11.96 54.57 31.22
N ILE A 242 11.39 54.85 30.07
CA ILE A 242 11.64 56.09 29.33
C ILE A 242 10.97 57.30 30.00
N ARG A 243 9.80 57.08 30.62
CA ARG A 243 9.01 58.13 31.26
C ARG A 243 9.79 58.93 32.32
N PRO A 244 10.48 58.33 33.31
CA PRO A 244 11.32 59.06 34.31
C PRO A 244 12.44 59.80 33.62
N ARG A 245 13.03 59.31 32.56
CA ARG A 245 14.12 59.93 31.82
C ARG A 245 13.64 61.24 31.13
N PHE A 246 12.52 61.22 30.44
CA PHE A 246 11.94 62.42 29.83
C PHE A 246 11.55 63.45 30.90
N VAL A 247 10.94 62.99 31.98
CA VAL A 247 10.64 63.91 33.10
C VAL A 247 11.89 64.46 33.67
N GLY A 248 12.98 63.70 33.86
CA GLY A 248 14.26 64.15 34.34
C GLY A 248 14.94 65.17 33.41
N GLU A 249 14.93 64.87 32.09
CA GLU A 249 15.47 65.79 31.07
C GLU A 249 14.69 67.16 31.07
N SER A 250 13.36 67.09 31.10
CA SER A 250 12.49 68.27 31.14
C SER A 250 12.67 69.05 32.43
N LEU A 251 12.83 68.39 33.58
CA LEU A 251 13.13 69.04 34.85
C LEU A 251 14.51 69.71 34.85
N GLN A 252 15.50 69.08 34.20
CA GLN A 252 16.86 69.61 34.06
C GLN A 252 16.89 70.87 33.17
N GLU A 253 16.10 70.92 32.11
CA GLU A 253 15.89 72.13 31.30
C GLU A 253 15.25 73.27 32.10
N ILE A 254 14.22 72.95 32.89
CA ILE A 254 13.55 73.94 33.77
C ILE A 254 14.47 74.42 34.88
N THR A 255 15.38 73.60 35.40
CA THR A 255 16.32 73.94 36.46
C THR A 255 17.41 74.92 36.01
N ASN A 256 17.62 75.08 34.70
CA ASN A 256 18.55 76.07 34.16
C ASN A 256 18.09 77.54 34.44
N ASP A 257 16.78 77.76 34.73
CA ASP A 257 16.26 79.02 35.16
C ASP A 257 15.76 78.89 36.62
N SER A 258 16.53 79.48 37.59
CA SER A 258 16.29 79.32 39.02
C SER A 258 14.96 79.93 39.51
N GLU A 259 14.44 80.95 38.85
CA GLU A 259 13.16 81.57 39.20
C GLU A 259 11.98 80.67 38.75
N VAL A 260 12.05 80.12 37.56
CA VAL A 260 11.02 79.23 37.02
C VAL A 260 11.00 77.91 37.79
N ALA A 261 12.18 77.38 38.16
CA ALA A 261 12.30 76.17 38.94
C ALA A 261 11.60 76.25 40.28
N ASN A 262 11.89 77.34 41.02
CA ASN A 262 11.27 77.52 42.31
C ASN A 262 9.74 77.72 42.26
N ALA A 263 9.23 78.48 41.31
CA ALA A 263 7.79 78.61 41.09
C ALA A 263 7.10 77.28 40.72
N MET A 264 7.77 76.46 39.95
CA MET A 264 7.21 75.13 39.50
C MET A 264 7.26 74.14 40.66
N PHE A 265 8.27 74.11 41.47
CA PHE A 265 8.31 73.28 42.66
C PHE A 265 7.25 73.69 43.69
N GLU A 266 6.96 74.96 43.88
CA GLU A 266 5.88 75.44 44.74
C GLU A 266 4.49 74.97 44.16
N ILE A 267 4.30 75.03 42.88
CA ILE A 267 3.05 74.55 42.24
C ILE A 267 2.89 73.04 42.41
N LEU A 268 3.98 72.27 42.23
CA LEU A 268 3.94 70.81 42.40
C LEU A 268 3.72 70.39 43.87
N GLU A 269 4.29 71.13 44.83
CA GLU A 269 4.01 70.91 46.23
C GLU A 269 2.55 71.24 46.59
N MET A 270 2.04 72.34 46.05
CA MET A 270 0.64 72.70 46.24
C MET A 270 -0.33 71.68 45.61
N GLN A 271 0.00 71.19 44.41
CA GLN A 271 -0.77 70.12 43.74
C GLN A 271 -0.75 68.82 44.55
N LYS A 272 0.41 68.43 45.09
CA LYS A 272 0.57 67.24 45.91
C LYS A 272 -0.18 67.35 47.25
N LEU A 273 -0.28 68.56 47.79
CA LEU A 273 -1.08 68.85 48.97
C LEU A 273 -2.60 68.76 48.65
N LEU A 274 -3.01 69.18 47.49
CA LEU A 274 -4.43 69.10 47.02
C LEU A 274 -4.89 67.64 46.64
N GLU A 275 -3.98 66.85 46.09
CA GLU A 275 -4.26 65.46 45.74
C GLU A 275 -4.32 64.56 46.98
N ASN A 276 -3.54 64.87 48.04
CA ASN A 276 -3.61 64.15 49.29
C ASN A 276 -4.86 64.58 50.09
N LYS A 277 -5.87 63.73 50.16
CA LYS A 277 -7.06 63.90 51.00
C LYS A 277 -6.76 63.86 52.50
N GLY A 278 -5.56 64.27 52.96
CA GLY A 278 -5.15 64.29 54.33
C GLY A 278 -5.56 65.62 55.02
N LYS A 279 -5.88 65.54 56.30
CA LYS A 279 -6.10 66.75 57.11
C LYS A 279 -4.83 67.59 57.19
N LEU A 280 -4.87 68.75 56.61
CA LEU A 280 -3.81 69.74 56.76
C LEU A 280 -3.82 70.29 58.19
N THR A 281 -2.76 70.09 58.96
CA THR A 281 -2.57 70.68 60.26
C THR A 281 -1.44 71.69 60.15
N LEU A 282 -1.78 72.97 60.18
CA LEU A 282 -0.82 74.04 60.19
C LEU A 282 -0.21 74.21 61.61
N VAL A 283 1.09 73.96 61.72
CA VAL A 283 1.82 74.11 62.98
C VAL A 283 2.65 75.41 62.92
N PRO A 284 2.41 76.38 63.80
CA PRO A 284 3.14 77.62 63.76
C PRO A 284 4.61 77.41 64.14
N LYS A 285 5.51 78.11 63.42
CA LYS A 285 6.95 78.06 63.64
C LYS A 285 7.29 78.54 65.06
N GLY A 286 7.80 77.68 65.94
CA GLY A 286 8.25 77.99 67.27
C GLY A 286 7.45 77.37 68.43
N SER A 287 6.51 76.49 68.20
CA SER A 287 5.82 75.79 69.28
C SER A 287 6.40 74.37 69.46
N ASP A 288 6.57 73.95 70.72
CA ASP A 288 7.03 72.57 71.11
C ASP A 288 6.07 71.43 70.70
N PHE A 289 5.08 71.75 69.85
CA PHE A 289 4.06 70.87 69.40
C PHE A 289 4.59 69.71 68.47
N LEU A 290 5.71 69.98 67.79
CA LEU A 290 6.35 68.97 66.95
C LEU A 290 6.90 67.82 67.81
N ASN A 291 7.47 68.10 68.94
CA ASN A 291 7.98 67.04 69.82
C ASN A 291 6.85 66.24 70.47
N GLN A 292 5.70 66.79 70.72
CA GLN A 292 4.53 66.11 71.28
C GLN A 292 3.84 65.24 70.24
N LEU A 293 3.81 65.67 68.98
CA LEU A 293 3.25 64.82 67.86
C LEU A 293 4.13 63.63 67.54
N ILE A 294 5.45 63.78 67.63
CA ILE A 294 6.38 62.65 67.42
C ILE A 294 6.21 61.58 68.49
N VAL A 295 6.05 62.03 69.74
CA VAL A 295 5.84 61.10 70.88
C VAL A 295 4.47 60.44 70.85
N ALA A 296 3.46 61.11 70.34
CA ALA A 296 2.11 60.50 70.17
C ALA A 296 2.01 59.47 68.99
N GLY A 297 2.89 59.61 67.99
CA GLY A 297 2.94 58.73 66.86
C GLY A 297 3.70 57.40 67.03
N THR A 298 4.50 57.30 68.11
CA THR A 298 5.27 56.06 68.38
C THR A 298 4.56 55.06 69.30
N ASN A 299 3.34 55.37 69.74
CA ASN A 299 2.53 54.50 70.58
C ASN A 299 1.29 53.92 69.84
N LYS A 300 1.51 53.34 68.68
CA LYS A 300 0.53 52.40 68.08
C LYS A 300 1.23 51.23 67.36
#